data_83a87afbf4aca8542ca67b170877313e
#
_entry.id   83a87afbf4aca8542ca67b170877313e
#
_cell.length_a   1.000
_cell.length_b   1.000
_cell.length_c   1.000
_cell.angle_alpha   90.00
_cell.angle_beta   90.00
_cell.angle_gamma   90.00
#
_symmetry.space_group_name_H-M   'P 1'
#
loop_
_entity.id
_entity.type
_entity.pdbx_description
1 polymer ?
#
loop_
_entity_poly.entity_id
_entity_poly.type
_entity_poly.pdbx_seq_one_letter_code
_entity_poly.pdbx_strand_id
1 'polypeptide(L)'
;LLVGLAFGTLSTFAPLFIKSTQVDLNAGLFYTAAAIASFVVRLTTGRASDRYGRGLFISISLILYSVSMLLLWQATNASMFLWAAIIEGAGAGMLLPTIAALLVDRAQPDERGRIFGVCMVGFDVGIAIAGPFLGLIAEQVGYRAMFGAAGGLTFLALLIFLTHSSKSFPASLRFALGRGQDAYALK
;
A
#
# COMPACT_ATOMS: atom_id res chain seq x y z
N LEU A 1 9.52 -0.91 1.96
CA LEU A 1 10.13 0.06 1.06
C LEU A 1 9.24 0.35 -0.15
N LEU A 2 8.89 -0.62 -1.03
CA LEU A 2 8.07 -0.39 -2.25
C LEU A 2 6.72 0.27 -1.96
N VAL A 3 6.04 -0.12 -0.89
CA VAL A 3 4.79 0.51 -0.45
C VAL A 3 5.03 1.93 0.07
N GLY A 4 6.15 2.15 0.78
CA GLY A 4 6.56 3.49 1.21
C GLY A 4 6.82 4.43 0.04
N LEU A 5 7.44 3.94 -1.05
CA LEU A 5 7.58 4.69 -2.31
C LEU A 5 6.22 5.11 -2.88
N ALA A 6 5.27 4.19 -2.96
CA ALA A 6 3.93 4.50 -3.48
C ALA A 6 3.18 5.52 -2.60
N PHE A 7 3.24 5.34 -1.29
CA PHE A 7 2.64 6.26 -0.34
C PHE A 7 3.28 7.66 -0.40
N GLY A 8 4.62 7.72 -0.46
CA GLY A 8 5.36 8.97 -0.62
C GLY A 8 5.04 9.68 -1.94
N THR A 9 4.92 8.90 -3.03
CA THR A 9 4.50 9.45 -4.33
C THR A 9 3.12 10.08 -4.24
N LEU A 10 2.17 9.39 -3.66
CA LEU A 10 0.80 9.87 -3.55
C LEU A 10 0.71 11.10 -2.66
N SER A 11 1.34 11.07 -1.49
CA SER A 11 1.31 12.19 -0.54
C SER A 11 1.97 13.45 -1.10
N THR A 12 3.02 13.31 -1.90
CA THR A 12 3.76 14.44 -2.46
C THR A 12 3.16 14.96 -3.76
N PHE A 13 2.81 14.05 -4.67
CA PHE A 13 2.51 14.44 -6.06
C PHE A 13 1.02 14.45 -6.42
N ALA A 14 0.13 13.87 -5.62
CA ALA A 14 -1.30 13.91 -5.94
C ALA A 14 -1.86 15.33 -6.07
N PRO A 15 -1.54 16.32 -5.20
CA PRO A 15 -2.01 17.70 -5.36
C PRO A 15 -1.46 18.36 -6.62
N LEU A 16 -0.19 18.10 -6.93
CA LEU A 16 0.47 18.65 -8.12
C LEU A 16 -0.14 18.08 -9.39
N PHE A 17 -0.44 16.80 -9.39
CA PHE A 17 -1.08 16.13 -10.50
C PHE A 17 -2.51 16.64 -10.73
N ILE A 18 -3.35 16.72 -9.68
CA ILE A 18 -4.69 17.31 -9.78
C ILE A 18 -4.62 18.72 -10.39
N LYS A 19 -3.71 19.56 -9.89
CA LYS A 19 -3.52 20.91 -10.40
C LYS A 19 -3.07 20.92 -11.88
N SER A 20 -2.19 20.01 -12.27
CA SER A 20 -1.67 19.93 -13.65
C SER A 20 -2.72 19.49 -14.68
N THR A 21 -3.72 18.72 -14.25
CA THR A 21 -4.82 18.25 -15.11
C THR A 21 -5.93 19.27 -15.27
N GLN A 22 -5.89 20.40 -14.55
CA GLN A 22 -6.93 21.43 -14.52
C GLN A 22 -8.34 20.89 -14.17
N VAL A 23 -8.39 19.74 -13.49
CA VAL A 23 -9.64 19.17 -13.00
C VAL A 23 -10.13 20.00 -11.82
N ASP A 24 -11.42 20.35 -11.82
CA ASP A 24 -12.06 21.06 -10.70
C ASP A 24 -12.23 20.12 -9.50
N LEU A 25 -11.15 19.89 -8.79
CA LEU A 25 -11.09 19.09 -7.58
C LEU A 25 -10.13 19.74 -6.57
N ASN A 26 -10.65 20.01 -5.38
CA ASN A 26 -9.80 20.42 -4.27
C ASN A 26 -8.98 19.20 -3.78
N ALA A 27 -7.65 19.35 -3.74
CA ALA A 27 -6.76 18.29 -3.24
C ALA A 27 -7.09 17.86 -1.79
N GLY A 28 -7.64 18.75 -0.97
CA GLY A 28 -8.15 18.41 0.37
C GLY A 28 -9.26 17.36 0.34
N LEU A 29 -10.15 17.40 -0.65
CA LEU A 29 -11.20 16.38 -0.80
C LEU A 29 -10.62 15.00 -1.16
N PHE A 30 -9.56 14.96 -1.96
CA PHE A 30 -8.83 13.72 -2.25
C PHE A 30 -8.33 13.06 -0.96
N TYR A 31 -7.61 13.81 -0.12
CA TYR A 31 -7.08 13.27 1.13
C TYR A 31 -8.17 12.96 2.15
N THR A 32 -9.25 13.75 2.19
CA THR A 32 -10.39 13.48 3.07
C THR A 32 -11.07 12.17 2.68
N ALA A 33 -11.29 11.93 1.39
CA ALA A 33 -11.87 10.68 0.90
C ALA A 33 -10.99 9.47 1.26
N ALA A 34 -9.67 9.57 1.07
CA ALA A 34 -8.72 8.53 1.46
C ALA A 34 -8.73 8.29 2.98
N ALA A 35 -8.73 9.35 3.80
CA ALA A 35 -8.75 9.24 5.24
C ALA A 35 -10.04 8.58 5.77
N ILE A 36 -11.20 8.94 5.24
CA ILE A 36 -12.48 8.33 5.61
C ILE A 36 -12.49 6.85 5.24
N ALA A 37 -12.09 6.50 4.02
CA ALA A 37 -12.01 5.12 3.58
C ALA A 37 -11.05 4.29 4.45
N SER A 38 -9.87 4.84 4.76
CA SER A 38 -8.88 4.21 5.65
C SER A 38 -9.45 3.97 7.06
N PHE A 39 -10.13 4.95 7.62
CA PHE A 39 -10.74 4.83 8.94
C PHE A 39 -11.83 3.76 8.97
N VAL A 40 -12.77 3.79 8.02
CA VAL A 40 -13.88 2.83 7.94
C VAL A 40 -13.37 1.40 7.81
N VAL A 41 -12.43 1.17 6.91
CA VAL A 41 -11.86 -0.16 6.67
C VAL A 41 -11.08 -0.66 7.88
N ARG A 42 -10.35 0.22 8.56
CA ARG A 42 -9.57 -0.13 9.75
C ARG A 42 -10.45 -0.67 10.90
N LEU A 43 -11.67 -0.19 11.05
CA LEU A 43 -12.59 -0.66 12.10
C LEU A 43 -12.93 -2.15 11.97
N THR A 44 -12.95 -2.67 10.76
CA THR A 44 -13.34 -4.06 10.49
C THR A 44 -12.16 -5.00 10.25
N THR A 45 -11.03 -4.47 9.79
CA THR A 45 -9.87 -5.26 9.33
C THR A 45 -9.24 -6.10 10.43
N GLY A 46 -9.10 -5.57 11.65
CA GLY A 46 -8.43 -6.28 12.74
C GLY A 46 -9.04 -7.67 12.97
N ARG A 47 -10.33 -7.71 13.29
CA ARG A 47 -11.05 -8.98 13.54
C ARG A 47 -11.13 -9.86 12.30
N ALA A 48 -11.31 -9.26 11.11
CA ALA A 48 -11.40 -10.00 9.87
C ALA A 48 -10.05 -10.64 9.51
N SER A 49 -8.93 -9.94 9.66
CA SER A 49 -7.60 -10.47 9.37
C SER A 49 -7.19 -11.62 10.31
N ASP A 50 -7.64 -11.58 11.56
CA ASP A 50 -7.44 -12.68 12.51
C ASP A 50 -8.22 -13.93 12.09
N ARG A 51 -9.44 -13.76 11.55
CA ARG A 51 -10.32 -14.86 11.17
C ARG A 51 -9.97 -15.46 9.80
N TYR A 52 -9.67 -14.63 8.81
CA TYR A 52 -9.48 -15.06 7.40
C TYR A 52 -8.01 -15.15 6.98
N GLY A 53 -7.11 -14.82 7.87
CA GLY A 53 -5.67 -14.88 7.65
C GLY A 53 -5.05 -13.54 7.23
N ARG A 54 -3.95 -13.17 7.90
CA ARG A 54 -3.25 -11.89 7.68
C ARG A 54 -2.70 -11.75 6.25
N GLY A 55 -2.23 -12.87 5.67
CA GLY A 55 -1.69 -12.88 4.31
C GLY A 55 -2.69 -12.38 3.26
N LEU A 56 -3.97 -12.78 3.39
CA LEU A 56 -5.04 -12.36 2.49
C LEU A 56 -5.24 -10.83 2.53
N PHE A 57 -5.28 -10.24 3.72
CA PHE A 57 -5.49 -8.79 3.87
C PHE A 57 -4.31 -7.97 3.37
N ILE A 58 -3.07 -8.47 3.53
CA ILE A 58 -1.89 -7.84 2.93
C ILE A 58 -1.98 -7.90 1.40
N SER A 59 -2.35 -9.04 0.83
CA SER A 59 -2.51 -9.18 -0.62
C SER A 59 -3.60 -8.25 -1.17
N ILE A 60 -4.77 -8.19 -0.53
CA ILE A 60 -5.85 -7.28 -0.90
C ILE A 60 -5.37 -5.83 -0.82
N SER A 61 -4.66 -5.44 0.23
CA SER A 61 -4.12 -4.09 0.38
C SER A 61 -3.17 -3.72 -0.77
N LEU A 62 -2.25 -4.63 -1.13
CA LEU A 62 -1.30 -4.40 -2.23
C LEU A 62 -2.01 -4.32 -3.59
N ILE A 63 -3.07 -5.10 -3.79
CA ILE A 63 -3.92 -4.99 -4.98
C ILE A 63 -4.61 -3.63 -5.03
N LEU A 64 -5.21 -3.18 -3.91
CA LEU A 64 -5.87 -1.88 -3.84
C LEU A 64 -4.89 -0.73 -4.09
N TYR A 65 -3.68 -0.78 -3.55
CA TYR A 65 -2.63 0.20 -3.87
C TYR A 65 -2.30 0.21 -5.37
N SER A 66 -2.11 -0.97 -5.97
CA SER A 66 -1.80 -1.07 -7.40
C SER A 66 -2.95 -0.53 -8.27
N VAL A 67 -4.18 -0.88 -7.93
CA VAL A 67 -5.38 -0.39 -8.64
C VAL A 67 -5.53 1.12 -8.51
N SER A 68 -5.30 1.67 -7.31
CA SER A 68 -5.35 3.12 -7.09
C SER A 68 -4.33 3.86 -7.95
N MET A 69 -3.08 3.39 -8.00
CA MET A 69 -2.03 3.99 -8.83
C MET A 69 -2.36 3.92 -10.33
N LEU A 70 -2.93 2.79 -10.78
CA LEU A 70 -3.38 2.63 -12.17
C LEU A 70 -4.58 3.53 -12.50
N LEU A 71 -5.48 3.77 -11.56
CA LEU A 71 -6.57 4.74 -11.72
C LEU A 71 -6.02 6.17 -11.83
N LEU A 72 -5.04 6.53 -11.00
CA LEU A 72 -4.36 7.82 -11.10
C LEU A 72 -3.64 7.97 -12.46
N TRP A 73 -2.96 6.92 -12.92
CA TRP A 73 -2.34 6.92 -14.26
C TRP A 73 -3.33 7.30 -15.36
N GLN A 74 -4.59 6.83 -15.27
CA GLN A 74 -5.63 7.07 -16.27
C GLN A 74 -6.55 8.24 -15.91
N ALA A 75 -6.40 8.88 -14.75
CA ALA A 75 -7.33 9.88 -14.24
C ALA A 75 -7.47 11.09 -15.19
N THR A 76 -8.70 11.39 -15.58
CA THR A 76 -9.06 12.51 -16.47
C THR A 76 -10.13 13.43 -15.86
N ASN A 77 -10.78 13.02 -14.80
CA ASN A 77 -11.87 13.76 -14.15
C ASN A 77 -11.86 13.61 -12.63
N ALA A 78 -12.57 14.47 -11.92
CA ALA A 78 -12.62 14.51 -10.47
C ALA A 78 -13.05 13.18 -9.82
N SER A 79 -14.02 12.49 -10.43
CA SER A 79 -14.51 11.22 -9.89
C SER A 79 -13.44 10.12 -9.93
N MET A 80 -12.60 10.04 -10.96
CA MET A 80 -11.50 9.08 -11.02
C MET A 80 -10.46 9.35 -9.92
N PHE A 81 -10.12 10.61 -9.66
CA PHE A 81 -9.25 10.96 -8.53
C PHE A 81 -9.86 10.55 -7.19
N LEU A 82 -11.16 10.80 -6.98
CA LEU A 82 -11.83 10.43 -5.74
C LEU A 82 -11.93 8.91 -5.55
N TRP A 83 -12.22 8.15 -6.60
CA TRP A 83 -12.19 6.69 -6.54
C TRP A 83 -10.79 6.16 -6.24
N ALA A 84 -9.76 6.73 -6.87
CA ALA A 84 -8.38 6.37 -6.56
C ALA A 84 -8.04 6.63 -5.09
N ALA A 85 -8.46 7.77 -4.53
CA ALA A 85 -8.29 8.12 -3.13
C ALA A 85 -8.99 7.14 -2.18
N ILE A 86 -10.24 6.79 -2.47
CA ILE A 86 -11.04 5.82 -1.67
C ILE A 86 -10.36 4.45 -1.68
N ILE A 87 -9.92 3.96 -2.84
CA ILE A 87 -9.31 2.65 -2.99
C ILE A 87 -7.93 2.62 -2.29
N GLU A 88 -7.14 3.68 -2.44
CA GLU A 88 -5.86 3.81 -1.72
C GLU A 88 -6.08 3.83 -0.21
N GLY A 89 -7.00 4.68 0.27
CA GLY A 89 -7.32 4.77 1.68
C GLY A 89 -7.78 3.44 2.27
N ALA A 90 -8.59 2.68 1.55
CA ALA A 90 -8.98 1.34 1.96
C ALA A 90 -7.76 0.40 2.06
N GLY A 91 -6.85 0.44 1.08
CA GLY A 91 -5.59 -0.32 1.10
C GLY A 91 -4.71 0.06 2.30
N ALA A 92 -4.50 1.37 2.52
CA ALA A 92 -3.71 1.90 3.63
C ALA A 92 -4.30 1.53 5.00
N GLY A 93 -5.63 1.62 5.12
CA GLY A 93 -6.35 1.27 6.33
C GLY A 93 -6.17 -0.19 6.77
N MET A 94 -5.99 -1.10 5.82
CA MET A 94 -5.74 -2.53 6.09
C MET A 94 -4.27 -2.86 6.28
N LEU A 95 -3.37 -2.28 5.48
CA LEU A 95 -2.00 -2.75 5.33
C LEU A 95 -1.19 -2.65 6.61
N LEU A 96 -1.07 -1.44 7.16
CA LEU A 96 -0.21 -1.21 8.34
C LEU A 96 -0.64 -2.00 9.57
N PRO A 97 -1.94 -2.03 9.97
CA PRO A 97 -2.36 -2.86 11.09
C PRO A 97 -2.13 -4.35 10.86
N THR A 98 -2.34 -4.83 9.63
CA THR A 98 -2.16 -6.26 9.32
C THR A 98 -0.69 -6.65 9.31
N ILE A 99 0.21 -5.80 8.79
CA ILE A 99 1.66 -6.02 8.87
C ILE A 99 2.11 -6.01 10.33
N ALA A 100 1.69 -5.03 11.12
CA ALA A 100 2.03 -4.98 12.55
C ALA A 100 1.63 -6.26 13.27
N ALA A 101 0.41 -6.73 13.03
CA ALA A 101 -0.08 -7.97 13.61
C ALA A 101 0.71 -9.20 13.11
N LEU A 102 1.03 -9.28 11.81
CA LEU A 102 1.87 -10.35 11.26
C LEU A 102 3.26 -10.38 11.90
N LEU A 103 3.88 -9.22 12.11
CA LEU A 103 5.18 -9.12 12.77
C LEU A 103 5.12 -9.61 14.22
N VAL A 104 4.06 -9.27 14.96
CA VAL A 104 3.83 -9.77 16.32
C VAL A 104 3.70 -11.29 16.36
N ASP A 105 3.02 -11.89 15.36
CA ASP A 105 2.85 -13.35 15.28
C ASP A 105 4.16 -14.08 14.97
N ARG A 106 5.10 -13.41 14.29
CA ARG A 106 6.39 -13.99 13.84
C ARG A 106 7.58 -13.63 14.73
N ALA A 107 7.42 -12.75 15.70
CA ALA A 107 8.49 -12.24 16.54
C ALA A 107 8.37 -12.71 17.99
N GLN A 108 9.50 -13.01 18.62
CA GLN A 108 9.56 -13.24 20.06
C GLN A 108 9.17 -11.94 20.80
N PRO A 109 8.57 -12.05 22.01
CA PRO A 109 8.08 -10.88 22.74
C PRO A 109 9.13 -9.76 22.95
N ASP A 110 10.37 -10.13 23.19
CA ASP A 110 11.52 -9.24 23.40
C ASP A 110 12.07 -8.61 22.09
N GLU A 111 11.77 -9.20 20.94
CA GLU A 111 12.24 -8.72 19.64
C GLU A 111 11.20 -7.90 18.85
N ARG A 112 9.93 -7.90 19.28
CA ARG A 112 8.81 -7.28 18.54
C ARG A 112 9.07 -5.82 18.17
N GLY A 113 9.56 -5.03 19.13
CA GLY A 113 9.88 -3.62 18.91
C GLY A 113 10.97 -3.42 17.86
N ARG A 114 12.05 -4.22 17.93
CA ARG A 114 13.16 -4.15 16.98
C ARG A 114 12.71 -4.50 15.56
N ILE A 115 11.97 -5.59 15.39
CA ILE A 115 11.49 -6.06 14.08
C ILE A 115 10.50 -5.05 13.47
N PHE A 116 9.57 -4.54 14.28
CA PHE A 116 8.65 -3.50 13.84
C PHE A 116 9.40 -2.22 13.44
N GLY A 117 10.39 -1.79 14.23
CA GLY A 117 11.21 -0.62 13.91
C GLY A 117 11.94 -0.77 12.57
N VAL A 118 12.59 -1.91 12.30
CA VAL A 118 13.24 -2.17 11.01
C VAL A 118 12.24 -2.13 9.84
N CYS A 119 11.04 -2.68 10.05
CA CYS A 119 9.98 -2.63 9.03
C CYS A 119 9.55 -1.18 8.74
N MET A 120 9.39 -0.35 9.78
CA MET A 120 9.03 1.06 9.62
C MET A 120 10.15 1.87 8.96
N VAL A 121 11.40 1.65 9.33
CA VAL A 121 12.55 2.27 8.63
C VAL A 121 12.50 1.96 7.14
N GLY A 122 12.23 0.72 6.74
CA GLY A 122 12.07 0.38 5.32
C GLY A 122 10.90 1.12 4.64
N PHE A 123 9.83 1.37 5.36
CA PHE A 123 8.69 2.15 4.87
C PHE A 123 9.06 3.63 4.72
N ASP A 124 9.68 4.22 5.75
CA ASP A 124 10.09 5.64 5.77
C ASP A 124 11.17 5.95 4.74
N VAL A 125 12.14 5.06 4.54
CA VAL A 125 13.13 5.17 3.45
C VAL A 125 12.43 5.18 2.09
N GLY A 126 11.39 4.36 1.91
CA GLY A 126 10.57 4.40 0.70
C GLY A 126 9.93 5.76 0.47
N ILE A 127 9.34 6.36 1.51
CA ILE A 127 8.75 7.71 1.46
C ILE A 127 9.82 8.75 1.11
N ALA A 128 10.96 8.70 1.78
CA ALA A 128 12.04 9.67 1.56
C ALA A 128 12.61 9.64 0.14
N ILE A 129 12.73 8.44 -0.44
CA ILE A 129 13.23 8.25 -1.81
C ILE A 129 12.16 8.62 -2.87
N ALA A 130 10.89 8.56 -2.52
CA ALA A 130 9.80 8.79 -3.49
C ALA A 130 9.91 10.15 -4.18
N GLY A 131 10.18 11.23 -3.43
CA GLY A 131 10.36 12.58 -3.98
C GLY A 131 11.46 12.64 -5.05
N PRO A 132 12.73 12.38 -4.69
CA PRO A 132 13.83 12.43 -5.64
C PRO A 132 13.68 11.44 -6.81
N PHE A 133 13.33 10.18 -6.53
CA PHE A 133 13.32 9.14 -7.56
C PHE A 133 12.14 9.27 -8.52
N LEU A 134 10.92 9.39 -8.00
CA LEU A 134 9.71 9.48 -8.83
C LEU A 134 9.48 10.91 -9.32
N GLY A 135 10.01 11.92 -8.63
CA GLY A 135 10.04 13.29 -9.10
C GLY A 135 10.82 13.46 -10.42
N LEU A 136 11.97 12.82 -10.55
CA LEU A 136 12.73 12.79 -11.81
C LEU A 136 11.91 12.18 -12.96
N ILE A 137 11.12 11.14 -12.69
CA ILE A 137 10.22 10.56 -13.70
C ILE A 137 9.12 11.57 -14.05
N ALA A 138 8.54 12.25 -13.03
CA ALA A 138 7.50 13.26 -13.26
C ALA A 138 8.02 14.44 -14.11
N GLU A 139 9.26 14.87 -13.91
CA GLU A 139 9.88 15.94 -14.69
C GLU A 139 10.13 15.52 -16.14
N GLN A 140 10.55 14.28 -16.38
CA GLN A 140 10.90 13.80 -17.73
C GLN A 140 9.69 13.38 -18.57
N VAL A 141 8.74 12.66 -17.97
CA VAL A 141 7.64 12.01 -18.69
C VAL A 141 6.24 12.35 -18.13
N GLY A 142 6.17 13.24 -17.14
CA GLY A 142 4.94 13.74 -16.56
C GLY A 142 4.37 12.90 -15.42
N TYR A 143 3.44 13.50 -14.68
CA TYR A 143 2.82 12.87 -13.49
C TYR A 143 2.08 11.55 -13.80
N ARG A 144 1.45 11.44 -14.98
CA ARG A 144 0.75 10.21 -15.38
C ARG A 144 1.69 9.02 -15.42
N ALA A 145 2.80 9.13 -16.14
CA ALA A 145 3.76 8.06 -16.26
C ALA A 145 4.41 7.72 -14.90
N MET A 146 4.64 8.73 -14.07
CA MET A 146 5.12 8.55 -12.70
C MET A 146 4.14 7.68 -11.86
N PHE A 147 2.83 7.97 -11.89
CA PHE A 147 1.83 7.14 -11.20
C PHE A 147 1.73 5.73 -11.80
N GLY A 148 1.91 5.58 -13.11
CA GLY A 148 2.04 4.27 -13.76
C GLY A 148 3.25 3.48 -13.24
N ALA A 149 4.41 4.13 -13.12
CA ALA A 149 5.62 3.53 -12.54
C ALA A 149 5.41 3.14 -11.07
N ALA A 150 4.79 4.01 -10.26
CA ALA A 150 4.44 3.70 -8.88
C ALA A 150 3.48 2.50 -8.78
N GLY A 151 2.52 2.39 -9.71
CA GLY A 151 1.65 1.22 -9.85
C GLY A 151 2.42 -0.07 -10.14
N GLY A 152 3.42 0.01 -11.03
CA GLY A 152 4.33 -1.11 -11.31
C GLY A 152 5.12 -1.55 -10.08
N LEU A 153 5.60 -0.60 -9.27
CA LEU A 153 6.34 -0.88 -8.03
C LEU A 153 5.44 -1.54 -6.96
N THR A 154 4.20 -1.09 -6.82
CA THR A 154 3.24 -1.75 -5.89
C THR A 154 2.82 -3.12 -6.37
N PHE A 155 2.65 -3.31 -7.68
CA PHE A 155 2.42 -4.62 -8.26
C PHE A 155 3.61 -5.57 -8.06
N LEU A 156 4.85 -5.06 -8.19
CA LEU A 156 6.06 -5.81 -7.85
C LEU A 156 6.08 -6.22 -6.36
N ALA A 157 5.67 -5.31 -5.46
CA ALA A 157 5.54 -5.64 -4.04
C ALA A 157 4.54 -6.78 -3.80
N LEU A 158 3.41 -6.79 -4.53
CA LEU A 158 2.45 -7.89 -4.51
C LEU A 158 3.09 -9.20 -4.99
N LEU A 159 3.79 -9.19 -6.12
CA LEU A 159 4.47 -10.39 -6.64
C LEU A 159 5.50 -10.93 -5.65
N ILE A 160 6.31 -10.06 -5.04
CA ILE A 160 7.27 -10.47 -4.01
C ILE A 160 6.53 -11.10 -2.81
N PHE A 161 5.43 -10.51 -2.38
CA PHE A 161 4.66 -11.05 -1.27
C PHE A 161 4.05 -12.43 -1.63
N LEU A 162 3.45 -12.57 -2.80
CA LEU A 162 2.87 -13.82 -3.28
C LEU A 162 3.90 -14.96 -3.40
N THR A 163 5.16 -14.62 -3.67
CA THR A 163 6.21 -15.60 -3.95
C THR A 163 7.12 -15.91 -2.76
N HIS A 164 7.33 -14.93 -1.85
CA HIS A 164 8.34 -15.00 -0.79
C HIS A 164 7.79 -14.85 0.64
N SER A 165 6.47 -14.81 0.83
CA SER A 165 5.87 -14.63 2.16
C SER A 165 5.96 -15.85 3.09
N SER A 166 6.35 -17.03 2.56
CA SER A 166 6.50 -18.28 3.31
C SER A 166 7.70 -19.13 2.81
N LYS A 167 7.89 -20.33 3.37
CA LYS A 167 9.07 -21.20 3.13
C LYS A 167 9.20 -21.73 1.70
N SER A 168 8.13 -21.79 0.93
CA SER A 168 8.12 -22.24 -0.46
C SER A 168 7.08 -21.48 -1.27
N PHE A 169 7.23 -21.45 -2.59
CA PHE A 169 6.28 -20.77 -3.47
C PHE A 169 4.82 -21.23 -3.27
N PRO A 170 4.49 -22.54 -3.23
CA PRO A 170 3.12 -22.97 -2.98
C PRO A 170 2.60 -22.58 -1.59
N ALA A 171 3.48 -22.59 -0.58
CA ALA A 171 3.12 -22.15 0.77
C ALA A 171 2.89 -20.64 0.84
N SER A 172 3.71 -19.85 0.16
CA SER A 172 3.56 -18.39 0.05
C SER A 172 2.24 -18.03 -0.61
N LEU A 173 1.91 -18.67 -1.72
CA LEU A 173 0.66 -18.44 -2.44
C LEU A 173 -0.57 -18.82 -1.58
N ARG A 174 -0.53 -19.96 -0.88
CA ARG A 174 -1.61 -20.35 0.04
C ARG A 174 -1.76 -19.35 1.19
N PHE A 175 -0.65 -18.93 1.79
CA PHE A 175 -0.65 -17.94 2.86
C PHE A 175 -1.23 -16.60 2.37
N ALA A 176 -0.76 -16.11 1.24
CA ALA A 176 -1.22 -14.87 0.63
C ALA A 176 -2.70 -14.88 0.22
N LEU A 177 -3.26 -16.06 -0.06
CA LEU A 177 -4.68 -16.27 -0.36
C LEU A 177 -5.54 -16.61 0.90
N GLY A 178 -4.96 -16.57 2.10
CA GLY A 178 -5.67 -16.90 3.35
C GLY A 178 -6.03 -18.38 3.52
N ARG A 179 -5.41 -19.27 2.73
CA ARG A 179 -5.70 -20.73 2.73
C ARG A 179 -4.66 -21.58 3.45
N GLY A 180 -3.64 -20.95 4.05
CA GLY A 180 -2.54 -21.63 4.73
C GLY A 180 -2.25 -21.03 6.10
N GLN A 181 -1.77 -21.88 7.02
CA GLN A 181 -1.22 -21.39 8.28
C GLN A 181 0.11 -20.67 8.02
N ASP A 182 0.41 -19.66 8.83
CA ASP A 182 1.69 -18.99 8.78
C ASP A 182 2.81 -19.93 9.26
N ALA A 183 3.70 -20.29 8.34
CA ALA A 183 4.80 -21.21 8.62
C ALA A 183 5.90 -20.62 9.52
N TYR A 184 5.84 -19.32 9.78
CA TYR A 184 6.78 -18.58 10.65
C TYR A 184 6.12 -18.08 11.93
N ALA A 185 4.83 -18.30 12.16
CA ALA A 185 4.17 -17.91 13.39
C ALA A 185 4.77 -18.67 14.57
N LEU A 186 5.16 -17.95 15.61
CA LEU A 186 5.58 -18.51 16.90
C LEU A 186 4.30 -18.91 17.67
N LYS A 187 4.23 -20.16 18.09
CA LYS A 187 3.11 -20.69 18.91
C LYS A 187 3.28 -20.26 20.37
#